data_51caac02a674ed7d90bd62a3dd54f9a1
#
_entry.id   51caac02a674ed7d90bd62a3dd54f9a1
#
_cell.length_a   1.000
_cell.length_b   1.000
_cell.length_c   1.000
_cell.angle_alpha   90.00
_cell.angle_beta   90.00
_cell.angle_gamma   90.00
#
_symmetry.space_group_name_H-M   'P 1'
#
loop_
_entity.id
_entity.type
_entity.pdbx_description
1 polymer ?
#
loop_
_entity_poly.entity_id
_entity_poly.type
_entity_poly.pdbx_seq_one_letter_code
_entity_poly.pdbx_strand_id
1 'polypeptide(L)'
;MKRLTYLVFFLLLTLLLAACGDSFTSSPTTGPIDTATAHSQPAITPSMMAIGNFKEYPLPQNNSGLMRPAIDHAGRIWFGEMSRNYLAVFDPHTQKFQQITPPHGLFGVMGVEVAPDDTVWFAEQYANYIGHYFPATGQFQTYPLPTLAVADPGNPGKTLTLPSAPNDLALDKHGDVWFTELNAGAVGRLDPRSGHIQQYPLSAKKSAQALNPYGVAVDPQGMVWFTESSTNHVGRLDPATGQISYFTTQGLAAPLMEIASDPQGTIWITSFSSGLLLSLNPNTGKFTPYYAPSSSGLYGLAITPTGQVWVTIAAENVIARLDVAANRFIYYAIPTSSSLPLGVVIGAHNTLWFTEAASNKVGMLQP
;
A
#
# COMPACT_ATOMS: atom_id res chain seq x y z
N MET A 1 16.83 -12.02 21.90
CA MET A 1 15.93 -10.96 21.38
C MET A 1 15.91 -10.87 19.85
N LYS A 2 17.03 -10.93 19.13
CA LYS A 2 17.04 -10.82 17.63
C LYS A 2 16.29 -11.93 16.87
N ARG A 3 16.11 -13.15 17.45
CA ARG A 3 15.39 -14.26 16.78
C ARG A 3 13.86 -14.17 16.86
N LEU A 4 13.31 -13.44 17.84
CA LEU A 4 11.87 -13.31 18.02
C LEU A 4 11.26 -12.30 17.02
N THR A 5 12.03 -11.28 16.63
CA THR A 5 11.61 -10.26 15.66
C THR A 5 11.46 -10.84 14.25
N TYR A 6 12.32 -11.79 13.86
CA TYR A 6 12.19 -12.49 12.58
C TYR A 6 10.95 -13.39 12.52
N LEU A 7 10.53 -13.94 13.66
CA LEU A 7 9.35 -14.83 13.70
C LEU A 7 8.04 -14.08 13.49
N VAL A 8 7.91 -12.86 14.00
CA VAL A 8 6.72 -12.03 13.82
C VAL A 8 6.62 -11.52 12.38
N PHE A 9 7.74 -11.27 11.73
CA PHE A 9 7.81 -10.77 10.35
C PHE A 9 7.48 -11.87 9.32
N PHE A 10 8.03 -13.05 9.51
CA PHE A 10 7.63 -14.24 8.74
C PHE A 10 6.16 -14.59 8.97
N LEU A 11 5.61 -14.32 10.16
CA LEU A 11 4.21 -14.57 10.48
C LEU A 11 3.27 -13.58 9.75
N LEU A 12 3.63 -12.31 9.57
CA LEU A 12 2.80 -11.34 8.82
C LEU A 12 2.84 -11.60 7.31
N LEU A 13 4.00 -11.92 6.76
CA LEU A 13 4.11 -12.31 5.35
C LEU A 13 3.56 -13.72 5.11
N THR A 14 3.71 -14.65 6.05
CA THR A 14 3.11 -16.00 6.00
C THR A 14 1.63 -15.99 6.32
N LEU A 15 1.11 -15.05 7.12
CA LEU A 15 -0.34 -14.81 7.26
C LEU A 15 -0.95 -14.25 5.97
N LEU A 16 -0.24 -13.42 5.21
CA LEU A 16 -0.63 -13.01 3.87
C LEU A 16 -0.56 -14.16 2.86
N LEU A 17 0.36 -15.13 3.05
CA LEU A 17 0.49 -16.30 2.19
C LEU A 17 -0.31 -17.51 2.69
N ALA A 18 -0.56 -17.66 4.01
CA ALA A 18 -1.31 -18.76 4.61
C ALA A 18 -2.83 -18.59 4.54
N ALA A 19 -3.36 -17.42 4.14
CA ALA A 19 -4.78 -17.24 3.84
C ALA A 19 -5.25 -18.06 2.61
N CYS A 20 -4.37 -18.81 1.98
CA CYS A 20 -4.67 -19.70 0.86
C CYS A 20 -5.13 -21.12 1.26
N GLY A 21 -5.39 -21.41 2.52
CA GLY A 21 -5.83 -22.76 2.83
C GLY A 21 -6.17 -23.05 4.26
N ASP A 22 -7.21 -22.50 4.82
CA ASP A 22 -7.94 -23.17 5.92
C ASP A 22 -9.39 -22.66 6.03
N SER A 23 -10.31 -23.60 5.94
CA SER A 23 -11.74 -23.41 6.10
C SER A 23 -12.07 -23.09 7.56
N PHE A 24 -12.39 -21.84 7.86
CA PHE A 24 -12.99 -21.50 9.16
C PHE A 24 -14.48 -21.84 9.15
N THR A 25 -14.86 -22.88 9.90
CA THR A 25 -16.25 -23.16 10.27
C THR A 25 -16.63 -22.28 11.46
N SER A 26 -17.34 -21.20 11.22
CA SER A 26 -18.14 -20.52 12.24
C SER A 26 -19.60 -20.58 11.84
N SER A 27 -20.44 -21.10 12.73
CA SER A 27 -21.90 -21.22 12.55
C SER A 27 -22.55 -19.84 12.44
N PRO A 28 -23.37 -19.56 11.43
CA PRO A 28 -24.04 -18.27 11.28
C PRO A 28 -25.44 -18.31 11.90
N THR A 29 -25.80 -17.20 12.54
CA THR A 29 -27.18 -16.83 12.81
C THR A 29 -27.85 -16.40 11.50
N THR A 30 -28.96 -17.05 11.18
CA THR A 30 -29.65 -16.97 9.90
C THR A 30 -30.43 -15.68 9.71
N GLY A 31 -30.03 -14.87 8.73
CA GLY A 31 -30.89 -13.96 7.96
C GLY A 31 -30.77 -14.34 6.48
N PRO A 32 -31.76 -14.07 5.63
CA PRO A 32 -31.72 -14.48 4.23
C PRO A 32 -30.57 -13.75 3.52
N ILE A 33 -29.53 -14.50 3.23
CA ILE A 33 -28.43 -14.07 2.38
C ILE A 33 -28.85 -14.40 0.95
N ASP A 34 -29.06 -13.37 0.14
CA ASP A 34 -29.00 -13.54 -1.31
C ASP A 34 -27.63 -14.17 -1.61
N THR A 35 -27.66 -15.42 -2.05
CA THR A 35 -26.47 -16.14 -2.49
C THR A 35 -25.89 -15.41 -3.69
N ALA A 36 -24.95 -14.49 -3.45
CA ALA A 36 -24.06 -14.02 -4.49
C ALA A 36 -23.39 -15.28 -5.08
N THR A 37 -23.79 -15.65 -6.28
CA THR A 37 -23.16 -16.72 -7.06
C THR A 37 -21.66 -16.48 -7.04
N ALA A 38 -20.92 -17.44 -6.50
CA ALA A 38 -19.46 -17.41 -6.56
C ALA A 38 -19.08 -17.28 -8.03
N HIS A 39 -18.66 -16.11 -8.46
CA HIS A 39 -18.16 -15.90 -9.80
C HIS A 39 -16.80 -16.60 -9.86
N SER A 40 -16.77 -17.82 -10.36
CA SER A 40 -15.53 -18.48 -10.72
C SER A 40 -14.89 -17.66 -11.83
N GLN A 41 -13.81 -16.97 -11.50
CA GLN A 41 -13.06 -16.18 -12.47
C GLN A 41 -12.33 -17.11 -13.44
N PRO A 42 -12.37 -16.84 -14.74
CA PRO A 42 -11.59 -17.60 -15.70
C PRO A 42 -10.09 -17.37 -15.43
N ALA A 43 -9.31 -18.44 -15.53
CA ALA A 43 -7.85 -18.33 -15.55
C ALA A 43 -7.41 -17.38 -16.68
N ILE A 44 -6.28 -16.73 -16.51
CA ILE A 44 -5.69 -15.87 -17.54
C ILE A 44 -5.45 -16.73 -18.79
N THR A 45 -6.11 -16.38 -19.88
CA THR A 45 -5.94 -17.06 -21.17
C THR A 45 -4.92 -16.30 -22.05
N PRO A 46 -4.27 -16.96 -23.01
CA PRO A 46 -3.34 -16.30 -23.93
C PRO A 46 -3.93 -15.09 -24.67
N SER A 47 -5.25 -15.09 -24.93
CA SER A 47 -5.94 -13.97 -25.57
C SER A 47 -6.09 -12.73 -24.69
N MET A 48 -5.86 -12.86 -23.39
CA MET A 48 -5.86 -11.75 -22.42
C MET A 48 -4.45 -11.18 -22.20
N MET A 49 -3.41 -11.84 -22.75
CA MET A 49 -2.03 -11.40 -22.61
C MET A 49 -1.68 -10.38 -23.67
N ALA A 50 -1.07 -9.28 -23.25
CA ALA A 50 -0.48 -8.28 -24.13
C ALA A 50 1.04 -8.42 -24.14
N ILE A 51 1.65 -7.94 -25.23
CA ILE A 51 3.09 -7.86 -25.36
C ILE A 51 3.51 -6.47 -24.85
N GLY A 52 4.47 -6.45 -23.94
CA GLY A 52 5.09 -5.22 -23.44
C GLY A 52 6.60 -5.34 -23.47
N ASN A 53 7.29 -4.20 -23.56
CA ASN A 53 8.74 -4.17 -23.48
C ASN A 53 9.15 -4.08 -22.00
N PHE A 54 9.72 -5.17 -21.48
CA PHE A 54 10.22 -5.23 -20.11
C PHE A 54 11.73 -4.98 -20.04
N LYS A 55 12.13 -4.32 -18.96
CA LYS A 55 13.51 -4.32 -18.46
C LYS A 55 13.49 -4.55 -16.96
N GLU A 56 14.45 -5.32 -16.46
CA GLU A 56 14.56 -5.67 -15.06
C GLU A 56 15.97 -5.34 -14.57
N TYR A 57 16.05 -4.66 -13.44
CA TYR A 57 17.30 -4.16 -12.86
C TYR A 57 17.49 -4.78 -11.46
N PRO A 58 18.43 -5.74 -11.31
CA PRO A 58 18.67 -6.38 -10.03
C PRO A 58 19.36 -5.41 -9.06
N LEU A 59 18.90 -5.40 -7.81
CA LEU A 59 19.59 -4.69 -6.74
C LEU A 59 20.92 -5.38 -6.42
N PRO A 60 21.93 -4.62 -5.96
CA PRO A 60 23.23 -5.17 -5.61
C PRO A 60 23.21 -6.18 -4.46
N GLN A 61 22.19 -6.09 -3.60
CA GLN A 61 22.06 -6.90 -2.39
C GLN A 61 20.72 -7.65 -2.43
N ASN A 62 20.70 -8.88 -1.90
CA ASN A 62 19.50 -9.72 -1.84
C ASN A 62 18.65 -9.45 -0.58
N ASN A 63 17.41 -9.90 -0.59
CA ASN A 63 16.45 -9.85 0.53
C ASN A 63 16.19 -8.43 1.04
N SER A 64 16.01 -7.50 0.15
CA SER A 64 15.74 -6.08 0.47
C SER A 64 14.31 -5.84 0.93
N GLY A 65 13.35 -6.65 0.47
CA GLY A 65 11.93 -6.44 0.79
C GLY A 65 11.42 -5.15 0.18
N LEU A 66 11.45 -5.06 -1.14
CA LEU A 66 11.09 -3.85 -1.88
C LEU A 66 9.60 -3.55 -1.73
N MET A 67 9.30 -2.31 -1.37
CA MET A 67 7.95 -1.83 -1.15
C MET A 67 7.52 -0.85 -2.27
N ARG A 68 6.54 0.01 -1.98
CA ARG A 68 5.97 0.94 -2.96
C ARG A 68 7.01 1.86 -3.55
N PRO A 69 7.07 2.00 -4.89
CA PRO A 69 7.92 2.98 -5.54
C PRO A 69 7.21 4.32 -5.68
N ALA A 70 7.99 5.39 -5.63
CA ALA A 70 7.62 6.74 -6.05
C ALA A 70 8.60 7.25 -7.11
N ILE A 71 8.23 8.27 -7.87
CA ILE A 71 9.06 8.80 -8.96
C ILE A 71 9.26 10.31 -8.80
N ASP A 72 10.48 10.80 -9.01
CA ASP A 72 10.78 12.22 -9.00
C ASP A 72 10.75 12.85 -10.40
N HIS A 73 10.88 14.17 -10.49
CA HIS A 73 10.85 14.88 -11.77
C HIS A 73 12.02 14.52 -12.69
N ALA A 74 13.13 14.01 -12.15
CA ALA A 74 14.25 13.49 -12.94
C ALA A 74 13.99 12.06 -13.47
N GLY A 75 12.86 11.44 -13.10
CA GLY A 75 12.51 10.08 -13.46
C GLY A 75 13.22 9.01 -12.64
N ARG A 76 13.83 9.37 -11.50
CA ARG A 76 14.44 8.40 -10.59
C ARG A 76 13.36 7.72 -9.75
N ILE A 77 13.56 6.45 -9.50
CA ILE A 77 12.59 5.58 -8.80
C ILE A 77 13.04 5.42 -7.36
N TRP A 78 12.27 5.97 -6.43
CA TRP A 78 12.48 5.90 -5.00
C TRP A 78 11.65 4.79 -4.39
N PHE A 79 12.18 4.02 -3.45
CA PHE A 79 11.46 2.93 -2.79
C PHE A 79 12.07 2.58 -1.44
N GLY A 80 11.29 1.96 -0.56
CA GLY A 80 11.76 1.43 0.71
C GLY A 80 12.33 0.02 0.55
N GLU A 81 13.45 -0.25 1.23
CA GLU A 81 13.96 -1.59 1.48
C GLU A 81 13.60 -2.01 2.90
N MET A 82 12.38 -2.53 3.06
CA MET A 82 11.78 -2.83 4.35
C MET A 82 12.64 -3.74 5.24
N SER A 83 13.32 -4.74 4.64
CA SER A 83 14.11 -5.72 5.39
C SER A 83 15.51 -5.26 5.72
N ARG A 84 15.97 -4.12 5.18
CA ARG A 84 17.37 -3.64 5.28
C ARG A 84 17.53 -2.24 5.84
N ASN A 85 16.47 -1.54 6.12
CA ASN A 85 16.50 -0.16 6.59
C ASN A 85 17.21 0.80 5.62
N TYR A 86 16.82 0.75 4.34
CA TYR A 86 17.29 1.73 3.37
C TYR A 86 16.10 2.44 2.72
N LEU A 87 16.26 3.75 2.55
CA LEU A 87 15.62 4.48 1.48
C LEU A 87 16.51 4.30 0.26
N ALA A 88 15.98 3.73 -0.82
CA ALA A 88 16.75 3.45 -2.02
C ALA A 88 16.25 4.25 -3.20
N VAL A 89 17.15 4.55 -4.12
CA VAL A 89 16.83 5.19 -5.40
C VAL A 89 17.53 4.47 -6.55
N PHE A 90 16.78 4.25 -7.62
CA PHE A 90 17.28 3.77 -8.90
C PHE A 90 17.23 4.91 -9.92
N ASP A 91 18.35 5.17 -10.58
CA ASP A 91 18.44 6.13 -11.69
C ASP A 91 18.41 5.38 -13.03
N PRO A 92 17.32 5.47 -13.81
CA PRO A 92 17.22 4.78 -15.10
C PRO A 92 18.22 5.22 -16.15
N HIS A 93 18.73 6.47 -16.08
CA HIS A 93 19.68 6.99 -17.04
C HIS A 93 21.06 6.39 -16.85
N THR A 94 21.51 6.27 -15.61
CA THR A 94 22.81 5.71 -15.26
C THR A 94 22.74 4.22 -14.94
N GLN A 95 21.54 3.68 -14.75
CA GLN A 95 21.23 2.32 -14.31
C GLN A 95 21.91 1.96 -12.98
N LYS A 96 22.04 2.94 -12.08
CA LYS A 96 22.67 2.77 -10.78
C LYS A 96 21.66 2.84 -9.64
N PHE A 97 21.89 2.01 -8.64
CA PHE A 97 21.20 2.09 -7.36
C PHE A 97 22.04 2.88 -6.36
N GLN A 98 21.37 3.65 -5.52
CA GLN A 98 21.95 4.24 -4.32
C GLN A 98 21.08 3.86 -3.14
N GLN A 99 21.71 3.37 -2.08
CA GLN A 99 21.09 3.05 -0.80
C GLN A 99 21.46 4.12 0.21
N ILE A 100 20.48 4.68 0.87
CA ILE A 100 20.60 5.80 1.80
C ILE A 100 20.09 5.30 3.15
N THR A 101 20.94 5.31 4.17
CA THR A 101 20.59 4.81 5.50
C THR A 101 19.89 5.90 6.31
N PRO A 102 18.62 5.72 6.70
CA PRO A 102 17.95 6.61 7.63
C PRO A 102 18.62 6.62 9.02
N PRO A 103 18.50 7.71 9.78
CA PRO A 103 19.34 7.90 11.00
C PRO A 103 19.00 6.96 12.16
N HIS A 104 17.85 6.28 12.16
CA HIS A 104 17.38 5.52 13.34
C HIS A 104 17.75 4.03 13.37
N GLY A 105 18.35 3.51 12.31
CA GLY A 105 18.99 2.18 12.31
C GLY A 105 18.08 0.97 12.51
N LEU A 106 16.77 1.11 12.40
CA LEU A 106 15.79 0.02 12.47
C LEU A 106 15.26 -0.31 11.09
N PHE A 107 14.74 -1.53 10.92
CA PHE A 107 14.12 -1.96 9.68
C PHE A 107 12.77 -1.27 9.44
N GLY A 108 12.23 -1.35 8.21
CA GLY A 108 10.84 -1.05 7.95
C GLY A 108 10.60 0.29 7.25
N VAL A 109 11.43 0.68 6.29
CA VAL A 109 11.05 1.74 5.35
C VAL A 109 9.96 1.19 4.44
N MET A 110 8.73 1.68 4.63
CA MET A 110 7.49 1.17 4.01
C MET A 110 7.01 2.07 2.88
N GLY A 111 6.09 2.99 3.18
CA GLY A 111 5.60 3.97 2.22
C GLY A 111 6.67 4.97 1.85
N VAL A 112 6.72 5.36 0.58
CA VAL A 112 7.61 6.40 0.05
C VAL A 112 6.79 7.29 -0.87
N GLU A 113 6.90 8.60 -0.68
CA GLU A 113 6.29 9.64 -1.52
C GLU A 113 7.31 10.69 -1.90
N VAL A 114 7.23 11.18 -3.14
CA VAL A 114 8.07 12.29 -3.63
C VAL A 114 7.23 13.55 -3.70
N ALA A 115 7.71 14.58 -3.01
CA ALA A 115 7.06 15.89 -3.02
C ALA A 115 7.34 16.65 -4.34
N PRO A 116 6.51 17.68 -4.66
CA PRO A 116 6.71 18.48 -5.87
C PRO A 116 8.07 19.22 -5.97
N ASP A 117 8.81 19.33 -4.89
CA ASP A 117 10.16 19.89 -4.82
C ASP A 117 11.28 18.83 -4.89
N ASP A 118 10.93 17.58 -5.25
CA ASP A 118 11.81 16.41 -5.30
C ASP A 118 12.39 15.99 -3.94
N THR A 119 11.87 16.49 -2.84
CA THR A 119 12.16 15.91 -1.53
C THR A 119 11.37 14.63 -1.31
N VAL A 120 11.89 13.73 -0.49
CA VAL A 120 11.36 12.38 -0.36
C VAL A 120 10.86 12.13 1.07
N TRP A 121 9.58 11.81 1.18
CA TRP A 121 8.95 11.42 2.44
C TRP A 121 8.87 9.91 2.54
N PHE A 122 9.05 9.37 3.74
CA PHE A 122 8.98 7.93 3.95
C PHE A 122 8.53 7.57 5.37
N ALA A 123 7.91 6.40 5.50
CA ALA A 123 7.48 5.84 6.78
C ALA A 123 8.52 4.86 7.31
N GLU A 124 9.07 5.11 8.50
CA GLU A 124 9.89 4.15 9.24
C GLU A 124 9.03 3.41 10.27
N GLN A 125 8.44 2.30 9.86
CA GLN A 125 7.40 1.61 10.62
C GLN A 125 7.86 1.15 12.01
N TYR A 126 9.04 0.52 12.10
CA TYR A 126 9.54 -0.02 13.36
C TYR A 126 10.31 1.02 14.19
N ALA A 127 10.89 2.02 13.54
CA ALA A 127 11.51 3.16 14.22
C ALA A 127 10.48 4.18 14.72
N ASN A 128 9.24 4.10 14.21
CA ASN A 128 8.11 4.95 14.61
C ASN A 128 8.30 6.43 14.26
N TYR A 129 8.75 6.71 13.03
CA TYR A 129 9.01 8.04 12.51
C TYR A 129 8.41 8.24 11.12
N ILE A 130 8.07 9.48 10.80
CA ILE A 130 7.99 9.95 9.43
C ILE A 130 9.34 10.61 9.09
N GLY A 131 9.98 10.13 8.05
CA GLY A 131 11.23 10.67 7.55
C GLY A 131 11.03 11.61 6.37
N HIS A 132 11.85 12.64 6.29
CA HIS A 132 11.94 13.57 5.17
C HIS A 132 13.41 13.66 4.74
N TYR A 133 13.69 13.25 3.53
CA TYR A 133 15.03 13.27 2.94
C TYR A 133 15.13 14.36 1.88
N PHE A 134 16.24 15.09 1.89
CA PHE A 134 16.56 16.17 0.98
C PHE A 134 17.67 15.73 0.03
N PRO A 135 17.37 15.22 -1.18
CA PRO A 135 18.39 14.69 -2.09
C PRO A 135 19.49 15.67 -2.47
N ALA A 136 19.16 16.98 -2.55
CA ALA A 136 20.11 18.04 -2.88
C ALA A 136 21.22 18.21 -1.85
N THR A 137 20.96 17.92 -0.58
CA THR A 137 21.92 18.14 0.53
C THR A 137 22.35 16.83 1.20
N GLY A 138 21.62 15.73 0.95
CA GLY A 138 21.81 14.47 1.65
C GLY A 138 21.36 14.48 3.11
N GLN A 139 20.60 15.48 3.53
CA GLN A 139 20.15 15.63 4.90
C GLN A 139 18.82 14.93 5.14
N PHE A 140 18.58 14.55 6.41
CA PHE A 140 17.32 14.04 6.89
C PHE A 140 16.71 14.99 7.93
N GLN A 141 15.38 15.08 7.90
CA GLN A 141 14.56 15.54 9.01
C GLN A 141 13.64 14.40 9.42
N THR A 142 13.44 14.18 10.72
CA THR A 142 12.62 13.09 11.23
C THR A 142 11.62 13.59 12.24
N TYR A 143 10.43 12.99 12.20
CA TYR A 143 9.30 13.38 13.04
C TYR A 143 8.84 12.14 13.82
N PRO A 144 9.18 12.10 15.15
CA PRO A 144 8.79 10.96 15.98
C PRO A 144 7.28 10.91 16.19
N LEU A 145 6.71 9.71 16.05
CA LEU A 145 5.30 9.48 16.31
C LEU A 145 5.06 9.11 17.78
N PRO A 146 3.86 9.41 18.30
CA PRO A 146 3.45 8.95 19.62
C PRO A 146 3.54 7.43 19.73
N THR A 147 3.76 6.93 20.93
CA THR A 147 3.70 5.49 21.24
C THR A 147 2.40 5.15 21.95
N LEU A 148 2.01 3.88 21.86
CA LEU A 148 0.78 3.36 22.47
C LEU A 148 1.12 2.58 23.73
N ALA A 149 0.37 2.82 24.80
CA ALA A 149 0.37 1.95 25.97
C ALA A 149 -0.78 0.93 25.82
N VAL A 150 -0.46 -0.33 25.71
CA VAL A 150 -1.42 -1.43 25.57
C VAL A 150 -1.26 -2.40 26.75
N ALA A 151 -2.34 -3.11 27.12
CA ALA A 151 -2.25 -4.16 28.13
C ALA A 151 -1.27 -5.25 27.67
N ASP A 152 -0.39 -5.69 28.55
CA ASP A 152 0.51 -6.81 28.28
C ASP A 152 -0.27 -8.13 28.35
N PRO A 153 -0.47 -8.85 27.23
CA PRO A 153 -1.22 -10.09 27.24
C PRO A 153 -0.53 -11.22 28.04
N GLY A 154 0.78 -11.13 28.24
CA GLY A 154 1.55 -12.10 29.02
C GLY A 154 1.65 -11.77 30.52
N ASN A 155 1.30 -10.56 30.94
CA ASN A 155 1.43 -10.09 32.31
C ASN A 155 0.24 -9.21 32.71
N PRO A 156 -0.84 -9.79 33.26
CA PRO A 156 -2.02 -9.04 33.68
C PRO A 156 -1.68 -7.88 34.63
N GLY A 157 -2.19 -6.70 34.31
CA GLY A 157 -1.93 -5.47 35.07
C GLY A 157 -0.67 -4.69 34.70
N LYS A 158 0.13 -5.17 33.72
CA LYS A 158 1.23 -4.42 33.10
C LYS A 158 0.83 -3.87 31.74
N THR A 159 1.56 -2.87 31.29
CA THR A 159 1.43 -2.28 29.96
C THR A 159 2.70 -2.48 29.15
N LEU A 160 2.55 -2.71 27.84
CA LEU A 160 3.59 -2.65 26.85
C LEU A 160 3.51 -1.31 26.11
N THR A 161 4.66 -0.77 25.74
CA THR A 161 4.73 0.39 24.84
C THR A 161 4.98 -0.11 23.42
N LEU A 162 4.04 0.17 22.51
CA LEU A 162 4.13 -0.20 21.11
C LEU A 162 4.33 1.06 20.25
N PRO A 163 5.07 0.96 19.13
CA PRO A 163 5.10 2.00 18.12
C PRO A 163 3.71 2.16 17.48
N SER A 164 3.37 3.36 17.01
CA SER A 164 2.16 3.59 16.19
C SER A 164 2.22 2.85 14.86
N ALA A 165 3.42 2.55 14.38
CA ALA A 165 3.72 1.82 13.16
C ALA A 165 3.18 2.50 11.89
N PRO A 166 3.77 3.63 11.46
CA PRO A 166 3.41 4.27 10.20
C PRO A 166 3.64 3.32 9.02
N ASN A 167 2.69 3.32 8.05
CA ASN A 167 2.75 2.37 6.94
C ASN A 167 2.77 3.05 5.58
N ASP A 168 1.76 3.82 5.24
CA ASP A 168 1.61 4.47 3.96
C ASP A 168 1.52 5.99 4.11
N LEU A 169 1.85 6.73 3.05
CA LEU A 169 1.92 8.18 3.00
C LEU A 169 1.17 8.73 1.80
N ALA A 170 0.58 9.91 1.96
CA ALA A 170 0.06 10.72 0.88
C ALA A 170 0.29 12.20 1.18
N LEU A 171 0.64 12.98 0.17
CA LEU A 171 0.80 14.43 0.29
C LEU A 171 -0.48 15.13 -0.17
N ASP A 172 -0.91 16.14 0.58
CA ASP A 172 -1.98 17.01 0.12
C ASP A 172 -1.44 18.25 -0.63
N LYS A 173 -2.34 19.02 -1.22
CA LYS A 173 -2.00 20.24 -1.97
C LYS A 173 -1.36 21.35 -1.13
N HIS A 174 -1.42 21.25 0.19
CA HIS A 174 -0.81 22.19 1.13
C HIS A 174 0.59 21.74 1.58
N GLY A 175 1.00 20.53 1.16
CA GLY A 175 2.25 19.91 1.54
C GLY A 175 2.19 19.20 2.90
N ASP A 176 1.02 19.04 3.49
CA ASP A 176 0.87 18.23 4.68
C ASP A 176 0.98 16.74 4.33
N VAL A 177 1.61 15.97 5.22
CA VAL A 177 1.82 14.54 5.05
C VAL A 177 0.76 13.78 5.83
N TRP A 178 -0.08 13.04 5.11
CA TRP A 178 -1.06 12.14 5.68
C TRP A 178 -0.50 10.72 5.71
N PHE A 179 -0.74 9.98 6.78
CA PHE A 179 -0.19 8.63 6.92
C PHE A 179 -1.11 7.73 7.75
N THR A 180 -1.02 6.43 7.48
CA THR A 180 -1.71 5.41 8.27
C THR A 180 -0.81 4.91 9.39
N GLU A 181 -1.40 4.63 10.56
CA GLU A 181 -0.73 4.10 11.74
C GLU A 181 -1.34 2.74 12.12
N LEU A 182 -0.70 1.65 11.69
CA LEU A 182 -1.24 0.28 11.80
C LEU A 182 -1.62 -0.10 13.23
N ASN A 183 -0.70 0.08 14.18
CA ASN A 183 -0.91 -0.32 15.57
C ASN A 183 -1.80 0.67 16.33
N ALA A 184 -1.73 1.96 15.97
CA ALA A 184 -2.54 2.98 16.60
C ALA A 184 -4.01 2.91 16.18
N GLY A 185 -4.31 2.28 15.03
CA GLY A 185 -5.65 2.35 14.45
C GLY A 185 -6.04 3.80 14.22
N ALA A 186 -5.17 4.58 13.60
CA ALA A 186 -5.33 6.01 13.37
C ALA A 186 -4.86 6.41 11.98
N VAL A 187 -5.35 7.55 11.50
CA VAL A 187 -4.75 8.33 10.43
C VAL A 187 -4.02 9.51 11.07
N GLY A 188 -2.77 9.74 10.69
CA GLY A 188 -1.97 10.87 11.14
C GLY A 188 -1.89 11.95 10.08
N ARG A 189 -1.74 13.20 10.50
CA ARG A 189 -1.39 14.37 9.69
C ARG A 189 -0.17 15.04 10.29
N LEU A 190 0.86 15.25 9.50
CA LEU A 190 2.03 16.04 9.85
C LEU A 190 2.02 17.35 9.04
N ASP A 191 2.08 18.49 9.72
CA ASP A 191 2.42 19.78 9.10
C ASP A 191 3.95 19.94 9.11
N PRO A 192 4.64 19.85 7.96
CA PRO A 192 6.10 19.94 7.92
C PRO A 192 6.68 21.27 8.38
N ARG A 193 5.91 22.35 8.28
CA ARG A 193 6.35 23.71 8.62
C ARG A 193 6.49 23.90 10.12
N SER A 194 5.59 23.29 10.89
CA SER A 194 5.57 23.36 12.36
C SER A 194 6.12 22.11 13.03
N GLY A 195 6.19 20.99 12.31
CA GLY A 195 6.47 19.67 12.87
C GLY A 195 5.32 19.09 13.70
N HIS A 196 4.15 19.73 13.66
CA HIS A 196 2.99 19.30 14.45
C HIS A 196 2.37 18.04 13.83
N ILE A 197 2.17 17.03 14.69
CA ILE A 197 1.49 15.79 14.32
C ILE A 197 0.13 15.76 15.01
N GLN A 198 -0.91 15.58 14.21
CA GLN A 198 -2.27 15.36 14.68
C GLN A 198 -2.70 13.93 14.32
N GLN A 199 -3.23 13.20 15.30
CA GLN A 199 -3.78 11.86 15.08
C GLN A 199 -5.30 11.90 15.08
N TYR A 200 -5.91 11.13 14.17
CA TYR A 200 -7.35 10.91 14.05
C TYR A 200 -7.64 9.43 14.33
N PRO A 201 -8.00 9.09 15.58
CA PRO A 201 -8.33 7.70 15.94
C PRO A 201 -9.56 7.20 15.16
N LEU A 202 -9.47 6.00 14.60
CA LEU A 202 -10.53 5.43 13.75
C LEU A 202 -11.68 4.83 14.56
N SER A 203 -11.47 4.56 15.84
CA SER A 203 -12.52 4.05 16.74
C SER A 203 -12.54 4.83 18.04
N ALA A 204 -13.71 5.30 18.42
CA ALA A 204 -13.96 5.88 19.76
C ALA A 204 -13.94 4.80 20.86
N LYS A 205 -14.13 3.54 20.51
CA LYS A 205 -14.02 2.38 21.41
C LYS A 205 -12.72 1.66 21.06
N LYS A 206 -11.79 1.57 21.99
CA LYS A 206 -10.64 0.67 21.92
C LYS A 206 -11.20 -0.77 21.90
N SER A 207 -11.71 -1.19 20.74
CA SER A 207 -12.05 -2.59 20.54
C SER A 207 -10.76 -3.37 20.47
N ALA A 208 -10.76 -4.60 21.00
CA ALA A 208 -9.58 -5.47 20.98
C ALA A 208 -9.14 -5.90 19.57
N GLN A 209 -9.86 -5.51 18.53
CA GLN A 209 -9.49 -5.70 17.13
C GLN A 209 -8.80 -4.44 16.62
N ALA A 210 -7.52 -4.57 16.31
CA ALA A 210 -6.79 -3.55 15.59
C ALA A 210 -7.46 -3.36 14.21
N LEU A 211 -7.80 -2.13 13.87
CA LEU A 211 -8.43 -1.81 12.57
C LEU A 211 -7.42 -1.89 11.42
N ASN A 212 -6.13 -1.78 11.74
CA ASN A 212 -4.99 -1.86 10.82
C ASN A 212 -5.21 -1.00 9.56
N PRO A 213 -5.29 0.33 9.67
CA PRO A 213 -5.36 1.18 8.49
C PRO A 213 -4.10 0.99 7.66
N TYR A 214 -4.27 0.75 6.35
CA TYR A 214 -3.18 0.29 5.51
C TYR A 214 -2.76 1.32 4.46
N GLY A 215 -3.55 1.50 3.41
CA GLY A 215 -3.32 2.50 2.37
C GLY A 215 -3.94 3.85 2.71
N VAL A 216 -3.38 4.93 2.20
CA VAL A 216 -3.92 6.29 2.32
C VAL A 216 -3.80 7.04 1.00
N ALA A 217 -4.82 7.85 0.67
CA ALA A 217 -4.82 8.70 -0.51
C ALA A 217 -5.54 10.02 -0.21
N VAL A 218 -5.18 11.07 -0.93
CA VAL A 218 -5.90 12.35 -0.91
C VAL A 218 -6.58 12.54 -2.25
N ASP A 219 -7.89 12.81 -2.23
CA ASP A 219 -8.63 13.04 -3.46
C ASP A 219 -8.51 14.51 -3.95
N PRO A 220 -8.94 14.83 -5.19
CA PRO A 220 -8.86 16.20 -5.72
C PRO A 220 -9.63 17.25 -4.91
N GLN A 221 -10.60 16.83 -4.09
CA GLN A 221 -11.35 17.69 -3.19
C GLN A 221 -10.63 17.92 -1.86
N GLY A 222 -9.56 17.18 -1.60
CA GLY A 222 -8.76 17.24 -0.38
C GLY A 222 -9.29 16.37 0.75
N MET A 223 -10.23 15.44 0.47
CA MET A 223 -10.63 14.42 1.43
C MET A 223 -9.55 13.34 1.53
N VAL A 224 -9.33 12.84 2.73
CA VAL A 224 -8.35 11.78 2.99
C VAL A 224 -9.06 10.44 3.07
N TRP A 225 -8.65 9.52 2.22
CA TRP A 225 -9.21 8.18 2.10
C TRP A 225 -8.22 7.15 2.62
N PHE A 226 -8.71 6.13 3.30
CA PHE A 226 -7.86 5.07 3.83
C PHE A 226 -8.58 3.71 3.79
N THR A 227 -7.80 2.65 3.72
CA THR A 227 -8.29 1.27 3.83
C THR A 227 -8.07 0.73 5.23
N GLU A 228 -8.97 -0.12 5.70
CA GLU A 228 -8.78 -0.93 6.90
C GLU A 228 -8.57 -2.39 6.50
N SER A 229 -7.34 -2.90 6.64
CA SER A 229 -6.99 -4.25 6.17
C SER A 229 -7.61 -5.38 7.00
N SER A 230 -8.04 -5.11 8.23
CA SER A 230 -8.69 -6.09 9.10
C SER A 230 -10.22 -6.08 9.02
N THR A 231 -10.79 -5.17 8.27
CA THR A 231 -12.23 -5.02 8.09
C THR A 231 -12.57 -4.87 6.61
N ASN A 232 -13.87 -4.74 6.30
CA ASN A 232 -14.33 -4.48 4.94
C ASN A 232 -14.68 -3.00 4.74
N HIS A 233 -13.96 -2.09 5.43
CA HIS A 233 -14.26 -0.67 5.40
C HIS A 233 -13.23 0.12 4.62
N VAL A 234 -13.73 1.11 3.89
CA VAL A 234 -12.98 2.24 3.37
C VAL A 234 -13.40 3.47 4.15
N GLY A 235 -12.46 4.16 4.78
CA GLY A 235 -12.72 5.38 5.52
C GLY A 235 -12.48 6.62 4.68
N ARG A 236 -13.26 7.68 4.94
CA ARG A 236 -13.05 9.03 4.44
C ARG A 236 -13.00 10.00 5.59
N LEU A 237 -11.90 10.71 5.75
CA LEU A 237 -11.69 11.77 6.72
C LEU A 237 -11.81 13.13 6.03
N ASP A 238 -12.61 14.02 6.59
CA ASP A 238 -12.66 15.42 6.22
C ASP A 238 -11.61 16.20 7.05
N PRO A 239 -10.53 16.73 6.44
CA PRO A 239 -9.50 17.45 7.17
C PRO A 239 -9.98 18.74 7.85
N ALA A 240 -11.04 19.37 7.34
CA ALA A 240 -11.56 20.62 7.87
C ALA A 240 -12.32 20.42 9.20
N THR A 241 -13.01 19.29 9.33
CA THR A 241 -13.87 19.00 10.49
C THR A 241 -13.33 17.89 11.38
N GLY A 242 -12.41 17.06 10.87
CA GLY A 242 -11.93 15.84 11.53
C GLY A 242 -12.96 14.71 11.55
N GLN A 243 -14.08 14.85 10.83
CA GLN A 243 -15.10 13.80 10.77
C GLN A 243 -14.67 12.65 9.86
N ILE A 244 -14.94 11.44 10.34
CA ILE A 244 -14.68 10.19 9.60
C ILE A 244 -16.01 9.55 9.22
N SER A 245 -16.13 9.20 7.94
CA SER A 245 -17.25 8.43 7.39
C SER A 245 -16.74 7.11 6.85
N TYR A 246 -17.56 6.06 6.91
CA TYR A 246 -17.17 4.72 6.46
C TYR A 246 -18.06 4.21 5.34
N PHE A 247 -17.44 3.50 4.40
CA PHE A 247 -18.09 2.80 3.29
C PHE A 247 -17.77 1.32 3.41
N THR A 248 -18.79 0.48 3.47
CA THR A 248 -18.64 -0.97 3.64
C THR A 248 -18.73 -1.67 2.30
N THR A 249 -17.78 -2.55 2.01
CA THR A 249 -17.78 -3.36 0.77
C THR A 249 -18.83 -4.48 0.78
N GLN A 250 -19.62 -4.60 1.82
CA GLN A 250 -20.68 -5.63 1.99
C GLN A 250 -20.18 -7.07 1.78
N GLY A 251 -18.94 -7.35 2.21
CA GLY A 251 -18.32 -8.67 2.09
C GLY A 251 -17.75 -8.99 0.70
N LEU A 252 -17.75 -8.03 -0.23
CA LEU A 252 -17.16 -8.24 -1.57
C LEU A 252 -15.66 -8.47 -1.52
N ALA A 253 -14.95 -7.84 -0.59
CA ALA A 253 -13.50 -7.78 -0.58
C ALA A 253 -12.92 -7.72 0.83
N ALA A 254 -11.85 -8.47 1.09
CA ALA A 254 -10.99 -8.40 2.28
C ALA A 254 -9.71 -9.23 2.04
N PRO A 255 -8.55 -8.87 2.61
CA PRO A 255 -8.20 -7.56 3.18
C PRO A 255 -8.10 -6.47 2.11
N LEU A 256 -8.49 -5.25 2.46
CA LEU A 256 -8.30 -4.08 1.62
C LEU A 256 -6.86 -3.56 1.81
N MET A 257 -6.17 -3.26 0.71
CA MET A 257 -4.76 -2.89 0.74
C MET A 257 -4.54 -1.47 0.22
N GLU A 258 -4.10 -1.33 -1.03
CA GLU A 258 -3.81 -0.03 -1.63
C GLU A 258 -5.07 0.75 -1.96
N ILE A 259 -4.95 2.07 -1.93
CA ILE A 259 -6.01 3.01 -2.27
C ILE A 259 -5.44 4.18 -3.06
N ALA A 260 -6.16 4.62 -4.07
CA ALA A 260 -5.80 5.80 -4.85
C ALA A 260 -7.05 6.53 -5.34
N SER A 261 -6.93 7.83 -5.57
CA SER A 261 -7.97 8.60 -6.24
C SER A 261 -7.59 8.87 -7.69
N ASP A 262 -8.54 8.71 -8.61
CA ASP A 262 -8.32 9.17 -9.98
C ASP A 262 -8.57 10.70 -10.10
N PRO A 263 -8.20 11.33 -11.22
CA PRO A 263 -8.42 12.76 -11.43
C PRO A 263 -9.89 13.20 -11.41
N GLN A 264 -10.83 12.26 -11.56
CA GLN A 264 -12.28 12.49 -11.50
C GLN A 264 -12.83 12.33 -10.07
N GLY A 265 -11.98 11.91 -9.13
CA GLY A 265 -12.34 11.69 -7.73
C GLY A 265 -12.94 10.31 -7.45
N THR A 266 -12.91 9.36 -8.38
CA THR A 266 -13.24 7.97 -8.10
C THR A 266 -12.15 7.36 -7.23
N ILE A 267 -12.54 6.63 -6.20
CA ILE A 267 -11.60 5.96 -5.30
C ILE A 267 -11.43 4.51 -5.73
N TRP A 268 -10.19 4.12 -5.97
CA TRP A 268 -9.80 2.79 -6.39
C TRP A 268 -9.13 2.05 -5.24
N ILE A 269 -9.49 0.79 -5.02
CA ILE A 269 -9.02 0.00 -3.88
C ILE A 269 -8.67 -1.41 -4.34
N THR A 270 -7.51 -1.92 -3.92
CA THR A 270 -7.12 -3.30 -4.16
C THR A 270 -7.51 -4.20 -2.98
N SER A 271 -7.91 -5.43 -3.29
CA SER A 271 -8.16 -6.47 -2.30
C SER A 271 -7.30 -7.70 -2.60
N PHE A 272 -6.40 -8.01 -1.66
CA PHE A 272 -5.34 -9.00 -1.88
C PHE A 272 -5.88 -10.41 -2.09
N SER A 273 -6.71 -10.91 -1.17
CA SER A 273 -7.13 -12.32 -1.19
C SER A 273 -8.36 -12.58 -2.04
N SER A 274 -9.15 -11.57 -2.35
CA SER A 274 -10.38 -11.75 -3.13
C SER A 274 -10.20 -11.53 -4.63
N GLY A 275 -8.99 -11.12 -5.07
CA GLY A 275 -8.72 -10.83 -6.48
C GLY A 275 -9.60 -9.71 -7.04
N LEU A 276 -9.96 -8.75 -6.21
CA LEU A 276 -10.84 -7.65 -6.58
C LEU A 276 -10.09 -6.33 -6.64
N LEU A 277 -10.32 -5.60 -7.72
CA LEU A 277 -10.15 -4.16 -7.75
C LEU A 277 -11.54 -3.55 -7.60
N LEU A 278 -11.70 -2.63 -6.67
CA LEU A 278 -12.95 -1.92 -6.45
C LEU A 278 -12.81 -0.47 -6.90
N SER A 279 -13.83 0.07 -7.56
CA SER A 279 -14.02 1.51 -7.62
C SER A 279 -15.16 1.91 -6.70
N LEU A 280 -14.98 3.01 -5.97
CA LEU A 280 -15.98 3.63 -5.10
C LEU A 280 -16.31 5.02 -5.64
N ASN A 281 -17.58 5.28 -5.90
CA ASN A 281 -18.07 6.62 -6.18
C ASN A 281 -18.31 7.36 -4.85
N PRO A 282 -17.56 8.43 -4.52
CA PRO A 282 -17.65 9.11 -3.23
C PRO A 282 -19.01 9.75 -2.96
N ASN A 283 -19.72 10.16 -4.01
CA ASN A 283 -21.00 10.88 -3.90
C ASN A 283 -22.17 9.94 -3.61
N THR A 284 -22.12 8.72 -4.15
CA THR A 284 -23.21 7.74 -4.01
C THR A 284 -22.93 6.65 -3.01
N GLY A 285 -21.64 6.47 -2.62
CA GLY A 285 -21.17 5.35 -1.79
C GLY A 285 -21.22 4.00 -2.51
N LYS A 286 -21.45 3.98 -3.82
CA LYS A 286 -21.56 2.74 -4.59
C LYS A 286 -20.21 2.19 -4.97
N PHE A 287 -19.98 0.90 -4.66
CA PHE A 287 -18.85 0.13 -5.15
C PHE A 287 -19.17 -0.55 -6.49
N THR A 288 -18.17 -0.60 -7.37
CA THR A 288 -18.18 -1.43 -8.58
C THR A 288 -16.99 -2.38 -8.55
N PRO A 289 -17.22 -3.71 -8.55
CA PRO A 289 -16.14 -4.69 -8.52
C PRO A 289 -15.63 -5.00 -9.93
N TYR A 290 -14.31 -5.15 -10.05
CA TYR A 290 -13.59 -5.66 -11.21
C TYR A 290 -12.79 -6.88 -10.79
N TYR A 291 -13.09 -8.00 -11.38
CA TYR A 291 -12.56 -9.28 -10.95
C TYR A 291 -11.28 -9.61 -11.71
N ALA A 292 -10.21 -9.88 -10.98
CA ALA A 292 -9.01 -10.58 -11.46
C ALA A 292 -9.08 -12.07 -11.05
N PRO A 293 -8.16 -12.93 -11.44
CA PRO A 293 -8.16 -14.32 -10.98
C PRO A 293 -8.22 -14.44 -9.46
N SER A 294 -9.01 -15.39 -8.96
CA SER A 294 -9.41 -15.47 -7.53
C SER A 294 -8.27 -15.67 -6.53
N SER A 295 -7.12 -16.17 -6.96
CA SER A 295 -5.92 -16.36 -6.13
C SER A 295 -4.85 -15.32 -6.43
N SER A 296 -5.24 -14.17 -6.94
CA SER A 296 -4.34 -13.29 -7.68
C SER A 296 -3.35 -12.48 -6.84
N GLY A 297 -3.60 -12.25 -5.53
CA GLY A 297 -2.73 -11.36 -4.76
C GLY A 297 -2.67 -9.96 -5.36
N LEU A 298 -3.83 -9.34 -5.63
CA LEU A 298 -3.91 -8.02 -6.22
C LEU A 298 -3.47 -6.98 -5.20
N TYR A 299 -2.36 -6.27 -5.49
CA TYR A 299 -1.71 -5.41 -4.51
C TYR A 299 -1.47 -3.99 -5.01
N GLY A 300 -0.42 -3.74 -5.78
CA GLY A 300 -0.04 -2.40 -6.21
C GLY A 300 -1.08 -1.74 -7.10
N LEU A 301 -1.20 -0.44 -6.97
CA LEU A 301 -2.19 0.37 -7.67
C LEU A 301 -1.55 1.66 -8.17
N ALA A 302 -1.69 1.95 -9.45
CA ALA A 302 -1.27 3.22 -10.03
C ALA A 302 -2.29 3.71 -11.06
N ILE A 303 -2.50 5.01 -11.12
CA ILE A 303 -3.48 5.64 -12.00
C ILE A 303 -2.78 6.71 -12.82
N THR A 304 -2.96 6.65 -14.15
CA THR A 304 -2.40 7.68 -15.01
C THR A 304 -3.16 9.01 -14.87
N PRO A 305 -2.59 10.15 -15.28
CA PRO A 305 -3.30 11.43 -15.31
C PRO A 305 -4.58 11.41 -16.17
N THR A 306 -4.71 10.45 -17.08
CA THR A 306 -5.92 10.25 -17.90
C THR A 306 -6.95 9.30 -17.28
N GLY A 307 -6.70 8.80 -16.06
CA GLY A 307 -7.58 7.90 -15.34
C GLY A 307 -7.44 6.42 -15.69
N GLN A 308 -6.37 6.01 -16.39
CA GLN A 308 -6.12 4.61 -16.68
C GLN A 308 -5.56 3.89 -15.45
N VAL A 309 -6.17 2.80 -15.04
CA VAL A 309 -5.84 2.06 -13.82
C VAL A 309 -4.94 0.88 -14.13
N TRP A 310 -3.86 0.77 -13.38
CA TRP A 310 -2.88 -0.30 -13.42
C TRP A 310 -2.72 -0.94 -12.06
N VAL A 311 -2.54 -2.25 -12.04
CA VAL A 311 -2.37 -3.04 -10.82
C VAL A 311 -1.26 -4.08 -10.96
N THR A 312 -0.66 -4.47 -9.85
CA THR A 312 0.19 -5.65 -9.78
C THR A 312 -0.65 -6.84 -9.30
N ILE A 313 -0.40 -8.02 -9.86
CA ILE A 313 -1.04 -9.26 -9.44
C ILE A 313 0.06 -10.25 -9.07
N ALA A 314 0.37 -10.30 -7.78
CA ALA A 314 1.55 -10.97 -7.26
C ALA A 314 1.55 -12.49 -7.50
N ALA A 315 0.41 -13.16 -7.29
CA ALA A 315 0.31 -14.61 -7.46
C ALA A 315 0.39 -15.05 -8.93
N GLU A 316 -0.06 -14.20 -9.85
CA GLU A 316 -0.03 -14.47 -11.30
C GLU A 316 1.24 -13.96 -11.97
N ASN A 317 2.08 -13.25 -11.23
CA ASN A 317 3.35 -12.67 -11.72
C ASN A 317 3.16 -11.75 -12.94
N VAL A 318 2.16 -10.87 -12.88
CA VAL A 318 1.80 -9.96 -13.97
C VAL A 318 1.61 -8.52 -13.49
N ILE A 319 1.78 -7.59 -14.42
CA ILE A 319 1.19 -6.25 -14.35
C ILE A 319 -0.11 -6.28 -15.16
N ALA A 320 -1.16 -5.66 -14.67
CA ALA A 320 -2.44 -5.64 -15.37
C ALA A 320 -3.00 -4.21 -15.52
N ARG A 321 -3.62 -3.97 -16.67
CA ARG A 321 -4.34 -2.73 -16.97
C ARG A 321 -5.82 -3.02 -17.02
N LEU A 322 -6.62 -2.20 -16.33
CA LEU A 322 -8.08 -2.31 -16.42
C LEU A 322 -8.61 -1.60 -17.68
N ASP A 323 -9.37 -2.32 -18.47
CA ASP A 323 -10.28 -1.78 -19.48
C ASP A 323 -11.67 -1.65 -18.83
N VAL A 324 -11.96 -0.45 -18.32
CA VAL A 324 -13.21 -0.17 -17.60
C VAL A 324 -14.43 -0.38 -18.48
N ALA A 325 -14.37 0.02 -19.75
CA ALA A 325 -15.49 -0.09 -20.68
C ALA A 325 -15.83 -1.54 -21.02
N ALA A 326 -14.82 -2.38 -21.15
CA ALA A 326 -14.97 -3.81 -21.42
C ALA A 326 -15.11 -4.66 -20.15
N ASN A 327 -14.98 -4.04 -18.97
CA ASN A 327 -14.97 -4.72 -17.66
C ASN A 327 -14.01 -5.92 -17.63
N ARG A 328 -12.78 -5.73 -18.10
CA ARG A 328 -11.76 -6.79 -18.17
C ARG A 328 -10.36 -6.24 -17.94
N PHE A 329 -9.47 -7.11 -17.47
CA PHE A 329 -8.05 -6.82 -17.40
C PHE A 329 -7.31 -7.26 -18.67
N ILE A 330 -6.25 -6.53 -18.98
CA ILE A 330 -5.22 -6.83 -19.98
C ILE A 330 -3.94 -7.08 -19.19
N TYR A 331 -3.31 -8.25 -19.39
CA TYR A 331 -2.21 -8.73 -18.58
C TYR A 331 -0.88 -8.66 -19.32
N TYR A 332 0.19 -8.34 -18.61
CA TYR A 332 1.56 -8.28 -19.08
C TYR A 332 2.42 -9.18 -18.19
N ALA A 333 2.90 -10.31 -18.73
CA ALA A 333 3.69 -11.27 -17.97
C ALA A 333 5.09 -10.72 -17.68
N ILE A 334 5.47 -10.73 -16.40
CA ILE A 334 6.81 -10.34 -15.96
C ILE A 334 7.79 -11.47 -16.35
N PRO A 335 8.94 -11.14 -16.99
CA PRO A 335 9.88 -12.15 -17.49
C PRO A 335 10.46 -13.05 -16.39
N THR A 336 10.83 -12.48 -15.25
CA THR A 336 11.30 -13.25 -14.10
C THR A 336 10.13 -13.96 -13.43
N SER A 337 10.17 -15.27 -13.36
CA SER A 337 9.14 -16.08 -12.71
C SER A 337 9.12 -15.88 -11.21
N SER A 338 7.91 -15.90 -10.62
CA SER A 338 7.70 -15.79 -9.15
C SER A 338 8.37 -14.54 -8.55
N SER A 339 8.34 -13.43 -9.27
CA SER A 339 9.04 -12.20 -8.87
C SER A 339 8.35 -11.47 -7.72
N LEU A 340 7.09 -11.79 -7.41
CA LEU A 340 6.24 -11.15 -6.41
C LEU A 340 6.16 -9.64 -6.64
N PRO A 341 5.52 -9.17 -7.73
CA PRO A 341 5.35 -7.74 -7.97
C PRO A 341 4.44 -7.13 -6.90
N LEU A 342 4.94 -6.09 -6.20
CA LEU A 342 4.18 -5.40 -5.17
C LEU A 342 3.82 -3.98 -5.62
N GLY A 343 4.69 -3.00 -5.45
CA GLY A 343 4.37 -1.63 -5.80
C GLY A 343 4.49 -1.34 -7.29
N VAL A 344 3.75 -0.34 -7.77
CA VAL A 344 3.82 0.18 -9.15
C VAL A 344 3.62 1.69 -9.17
N VAL A 345 4.35 2.39 -10.03
CA VAL A 345 4.22 3.84 -10.26
C VAL A 345 4.29 4.15 -11.76
N ILE A 346 3.63 5.23 -12.17
CA ILE A 346 3.61 5.70 -13.55
C ILE A 346 4.75 6.71 -13.76
N GLY A 347 5.61 6.44 -14.71
CA GLY A 347 6.64 7.34 -15.18
C GLY A 347 6.26 8.10 -16.45
N ALA A 348 7.23 8.78 -17.04
CA ALA A 348 7.07 9.49 -18.28
C ALA A 348 6.63 8.56 -19.43
N HIS A 349 5.85 9.09 -20.37
CA HIS A 349 5.34 8.35 -21.54
C HIS A 349 4.55 7.10 -21.19
N ASN A 350 3.84 7.10 -20.06
CA ASN A 350 3.11 5.95 -19.52
C ASN A 350 3.99 4.69 -19.28
N THR A 351 5.28 4.87 -19.06
CA THR A 351 6.14 3.78 -18.60
C THR A 351 5.78 3.42 -17.17
N LEU A 352 5.66 2.14 -16.89
CA LEU A 352 5.43 1.66 -15.54
C LEU A 352 6.74 1.22 -14.91
N TRP A 353 6.93 1.63 -13.66
CA TRP A 353 8.01 1.13 -12.82
C TRP A 353 7.41 0.35 -11.67
N PHE A 354 7.94 -0.81 -11.36
CA PHE A 354 7.39 -1.68 -10.33
C PHE A 354 8.50 -2.39 -9.54
N THR A 355 8.15 -2.80 -8.34
CA THR A 355 9.06 -3.55 -7.47
C THR A 355 8.76 -5.03 -7.53
N GLU A 356 9.80 -5.85 -7.63
CA GLU A 356 9.77 -7.30 -7.63
C GLU A 356 10.39 -7.80 -6.33
N ALA A 357 9.55 -7.96 -5.29
CA ALA A 357 10.01 -8.16 -3.92
C ALA A 357 10.74 -9.50 -3.73
N ALA A 358 10.31 -10.59 -4.39
CA ALA A 358 10.95 -11.90 -4.25
C ALA A 358 12.20 -12.03 -5.12
N SER A 359 12.23 -11.41 -6.29
CA SER A 359 13.39 -11.45 -7.19
C SER A 359 14.40 -10.33 -6.92
N ASN A 360 14.06 -9.39 -6.03
CA ASN A 360 14.91 -8.27 -5.60
C ASN A 360 15.32 -7.38 -6.78
N LYS A 361 14.34 -6.97 -7.58
CA LYS A 361 14.53 -6.14 -8.78
C LYS A 361 13.60 -4.94 -8.80
N VAL A 362 14.02 -3.92 -9.54
CA VAL A 362 13.13 -2.89 -10.06
C VAL A 362 12.84 -3.24 -11.51
N GLY A 363 11.57 -3.40 -11.83
CA GLY A 363 11.10 -3.69 -13.19
C GLY A 363 10.57 -2.44 -13.88
N MET A 364 10.69 -2.41 -15.20
CA MET A 364 10.13 -1.42 -16.08
C MET A 364 9.29 -2.11 -17.16
N LEU A 365 8.10 -1.57 -17.41
CA LEU A 365 7.22 -1.99 -18.51
C LEU A 365 6.87 -0.77 -19.38
N GLN A 366 7.14 -0.88 -20.67
CA GLN A 366 6.56 0.00 -21.68
C GLN A 366 5.43 -0.79 -22.37
N PRO A 367 4.15 -0.46 -22.09
CA PRO A 367 2.99 -1.19 -22.62
C PRO A 367 2.79 -1.04 -24.11
#